data_b2dbe06057d68f785325ac7bc0e45ddd
#
_entry.id   b2dbe06057d68f785325ac7bc0e45ddd
#
_cell.length_a   1.000
_cell.length_b   1.000
_cell.length_c   1.000
_cell.angle_alpha   90.00
_cell.angle_beta   90.00
_cell.angle_gamma   90.00
#
_symmetry.space_group_name_H-M   'P 1'
#
loop_
_entity.id
_entity.type
_entity.pdbx_description
1 polymer ?
#
loop_
_entity_poly.entity_id
_entity_poly.type
_entity_poly.pdbx_seq_one_letter_code
_entity_poly.pdbx_strand_id
1 'polypeptide(L)'
;VADFETWIGRGATAAARFLGQVQRDGPRHGASSVPLLPRFADGPAARIVAALDADADFERLPAFDGRPAETGAVARLARQPLVAALADAFGRSTLVRFAARLSELARIACGDAPPAPLAGSMTIGGGRGLGWVETARGLLLHAIDLAGEGISRYRIVAPTEWNFHPQGALAAATVGARQTGAADLEA
;
A
#
# COMPACT_ATOMS: atom_id res chain seq x y z
N VAL A 1 -9.26 8.05 18.02
CA VAL A 1 -8.84 9.31 17.38
C VAL A 1 -8.37 10.29 18.43
N ALA A 2 -9.13 10.58 19.51
CA ALA A 2 -8.78 11.56 20.52
C ALA A 2 -7.38 11.35 21.15
N ASP A 3 -7.01 10.12 21.50
CA ASP A 3 -5.67 9.82 22.04
C ASP A 3 -4.56 10.08 21.02
N PHE A 4 -4.81 9.78 19.75
CA PHE A 4 -3.89 10.08 18.66
C PHE A 4 -3.71 11.58 18.51
N GLU A 5 -4.79 12.35 18.49
CA GLU A 5 -4.76 13.82 18.38
C GLU A 5 -4.06 14.44 19.58
N THR A 6 -4.29 13.92 20.77
CA THR A 6 -3.58 14.33 21.99
C THR A 6 -2.09 14.06 21.86
N TRP A 7 -1.69 12.89 21.36
CA TRP A 7 -0.29 12.51 21.21
C TRP A 7 0.42 13.38 20.18
N ILE A 8 -0.17 13.60 19.00
CA ILE A 8 0.42 14.48 17.98
C ILE A 8 0.45 15.95 18.43
N GLY A 9 -0.58 16.40 19.17
CA GLY A 9 -0.65 17.75 19.73
C GLY A 9 0.44 18.04 20.77
N ARG A 10 0.87 17.05 21.55
CA ARG A 10 2.02 17.18 22.49
C ARG A 10 3.35 17.36 21.78
N GLY A 11 3.52 16.82 20.56
CA GLY A 11 4.72 16.96 19.76
C GLY A 11 6.02 16.45 20.40
N ALA A 12 5.92 15.55 21.39
CA ALA A 12 7.06 15.09 22.19
C ALA A 12 8.10 14.29 21.38
N THR A 13 7.66 13.63 20.29
CA THR A 13 8.52 12.83 19.41
C THR A 13 8.60 13.44 18.01
N ALA A 14 9.62 13.10 17.22
CA ALA A 14 9.73 13.50 15.83
C ALA A 14 8.50 13.02 15.01
N ALA A 15 8.06 11.79 15.25
CA ALA A 15 6.87 11.22 14.62
C ALA A 15 5.58 12.01 14.96
N ALA A 16 5.41 12.39 16.23
CA ALA A 16 4.27 13.20 16.66
C ALA A 16 4.28 14.59 16.01
N ARG A 17 5.44 15.24 15.97
CA ARG A 17 5.60 16.55 15.30
C ARG A 17 5.31 16.48 13.81
N PHE A 18 5.85 15.46 13.13
CA PHE A 18 5.61 15.23 11.71
C PHE A 18 4.14 15.02 11.40
N LEU A 19 3.48 14.09 12.09
CA LEU A 19 2.04 13.83 11.87
C LEU A 19 1.17 15.03 12.26
N GLY A 20 1.55 15.77 13.30
CA GLY A 20 0.89 17.01 13.66
C GLY A 20 1.01 18.07 12.58
N GLN A 21 2.12 18.14 11.87
CA GLN A 21 2.27 19.03 10.71
C GLN A 21 1.37 18.57 9.56
N VAL A 22 1.41 17.29 9.19
CA VAL A 22 0.55 16.73 8.13
C VAL A 22 -0.94 16.95 8.43
N GLN A 23 -1.34 16.87 9.70
CA GLN A 23 -2.71 17.15 10.09
C GLN A 23 -3.08 18.64 9.91
N ARG A 24 -2.18 19.56 10.26
CA ARG A 24 -2.39 21.02 10.06
C ARG A 24 -2.46 21.41 8.59
N ASP A 25 -1.64 20.77 7.75
CA ASP A 25 -1.61 21.02 6.30
C ASP A 25 -2.88 20.54 5.59
N GLY A 26 -3.63 19.63 6.21
CA GLY A 26 -4.93 19.18 5.75
C GLY A 26 -5.19 17.70 6.05
N PRO A 27 -5.97 17.39 7.08
CA PRO A 27 -6.14 16.00 7.54
C PRO A 27 -6.79 15.08 6.50
N ARG A 28 -7.49 15.65 5.52
CA ARG A 28 -8.11 14.93 4.40
C ARG A 28 -7.34 15.07 3.08
N HIS A 29 -6.21 15.74 3.09
CA HIS A 29 -5.40 15.94 1.89
C HIS A 29 -4.98 14.58 1.29
N GLY A 30 -5.12 14.45 -0.02
CA GLY A 30 -4.81 13.22 -0.73
C GLY A 30 -5.71 12.03 -0.39
N ALA A 31 -6.94 12.26 0.12
CA ALA A 31 -7.88 11.18 0.39
C ALA A 31 -8.29 10.46 -0.90
N SER A 32 -8.33 9.13 -0.85
CA SER A 32 -8.69 8.27 -1.98
C SER A 32 -9.72 7.23 -1.55
N SER A 33 -10.63 6.90 -2.47
CA SER A 33 -11.59 5.80 -2.33
C SER A 33 -11.22 4.55 -3.14
N VAL A 34 -10.06 4.54 -3.79
CA VAL A 34 -9.56 3.38 -4.54
C VAL A 34 -9.53 2.15 -3.62
N PRO A 35 -10.02 0.97 -4.05
CA PRO A 35 -10.02 -0.23 -3.23
C PRO A 35 -8.65 -0.57 -2.66
N LEU A 36 -8.61 -1.12 -1.46
CA LEU A 36 -7.38 -1.63 -0.87
C LEU A 36 -7.12 -3.04 -1.39
N LEU A 37 -5.86 -3.31 -1.77
CA LEU A 37 -5.42 -4.65 -2.11
C LEU A 37 -5.41 -5.50 -0.84
N PRO A 38 -6.09 -6.66 -0.79
CA PRO A 38 -5.95 -7.59 0.31
C PRO A 38 -4.48 -8.00 0.48
N ARG A 39 -4.05 -8.26 1.73
CA ARG A 39 -2.70 -8.80 1.95
C ARG A 39 -2.54 -10.10 1.18
N PHE A 40 -1.36 -10.29 0.59
CA PHE A 40 -1.12 -11.46 -0.25
C PHE A 40 -1.33 -12.78 0.50
N ALA A 41 -0.92 -12.85 1.75
CA ALA A 41 -1.12 -14.02 2.60
C ALA A 41 -2.59 -14.32 2.96
N ASP A 42 -3.51 -13.38 2.74
CA ASP A 42 -4.94 -13.57 3.01
C ASP A 42 -5.72 -14.20 1.81
N GLY A 43 -5.00 -14.68 0.78
CA GLY A 43 -5.56 -15.52 -0.28
C GLY A 43 -5.84 -14.92 -1.66
N PRO A 44 -5.39 -13.69 -2.03
CA PRO A 44 -5.61 -13.15 -3.38
C PRO A 44 -4.73 -13.80 -4.46
N ALA A 45 -3.80 -14.69 -4.09
CA ALA A 45 -2.79 -15.25 -4.98
C ALA A 45 -3.36 -15.85 -6.27
N ALA A 46 -4.38 -16.69 -6.18
CA ALA A 46 -4.98 -17.34 -7.36
C ALA A 46 -5.57 -16.31 -8.34
N ARG A 47 -6.20 -15.24 -7.83
CA ARG A 47 -6.77 -14.18 -8.66
C ARG A 47 -5.70 -13.33 -9.32
N ILE A 48 -4.61 -13.04 -8.61
CA ILE A 48 -3.47 -12.29 -9.14
C ILE A 48 -2.74 -13.12 -10.22
N VAL A 49 -2.55 -14.44 -9.98
CA VAL A 49 -1.97 -15.34 -10.99
C VAL A 49 -2.84 -15.39 -12.24
N ALA A 50 -4.16 -15.55 -12.08
CA ALA A 50 -5.08 -15.55 -13.22
C ALA A 50 -5.05 -14.23 -14.00
N ALA A 51 -4.96 -13.09 -13.32
CA ALA A 51 -4.82 -11.78 -13.95
C ALA A 51 -3.47 -11.62 -14.68
N LEU A 52 -2.37 -12.07 -14.07
CA LEU A 52 -1.06 -12.12 -14.71
C LEU A 52 -1.07 -12.95 -16.01
N ASP A 53 -1.85 -14.03 -16.04
CA ASP A 53 -1.93 -14.89 -17.22
C ASP A 53 -2.83 -14.31 -18.32
N ALA A 54 -3.88 -13.60 -17.94
CA ALA A 54 -4.88 -13.06 -18.85
C ALA A 54 -4.47 -11.72 -19.47
N ASP A 55 -3.65 -10.92 -18.77
CA ASP A 55 -3.32 -9.55 -19.15
C ASP A 55 -1.80 -9.40 -19.36
N ALA A 56 -1.41 -9.08 -20.59
CA ALA A 56 -0.02 -8.84 -20.97
C ALA A 56 0.55 -7.55 -20.35
N ASP A 57 -0.30 -6.59 -20.03
CA ASP A 57 0.07 -5.31 -19.43
C ASP A 57 -0.04 -5.28 -17.90
N PHE A 58 -0.42 -6.40 -17.27
CA PHE A 58 -0.62 -6.50 -15.82
C PHE A 58 0.59 -6.00 -15.01
N GLU A 59 1.79 -6.19 -15.50
CA GLU A 59 3.03 -5.73 -14.84
C GLU A 59 3.09 -4.21 -14.72
N ARG A 60 2.51 -3.49 -15.68
CA ARG A 60 2.52 -2.02 -15.77
C ARG A 60 1.23 -1.40 -15.22
N LEU A 61 0.12 -2.10 -15.35
CA LEU A 61 -1.22 -1.61 -14.99
C LEU A 61 -1.97 -2.67 -14.17
N PRO A 62 -1.43 -3.07 -13.00
CA PRO A 62 -2.03 -4.15 -12.22
C PRO A 62 -3.43 -3.76 -11.72
N ALA A 63 -4.36 -4.69 -11.90
CA ALA A 63 -5.74 -4.56 -11.42
C ALA A 63 -6.10 -5.76 -10.54
N PHE A 64 -6.83 -5.53 -9.48
CA PHE A 64 -7.40 -6.57 -8.64
C PHE A 64 -8.92 -6.59 -8.82
N ASP A 65 -9.45 -7.75 -9.25
CA ASP A 65 -10.86 -7.88 -9.64
C ASP A 65 -11.27 -6.80 -10.69
N GLY A 66 -10.40 -6.56 -11.68
CA GLY A 66 -10.63 -5.61 -12.75
C GLY A 66 -10.57 -4.13 -12.33
N ARG A 67 -10.08 -3.80 -11.15
CA ARG A 67 -10.00 -2.43 -10.63
C ARG A 67 -8.61 -2.12 -10.09
N PRO A 68 -8.11 -0.89 -10.26
CA PRO A 68 -6.91 -0.45 -9.56
C PRO A 68 -7.06 -0.63 -8.05
N ALA A 69 -5.97 -0.97 -7.38
CA ALA A 69 -5.98 -1.18 -5.93
C ALA A 69 -4.80 -0.48 -5.27
N GLU A 70 -5.00 0.06 -4.07
CA GLU A 70 -3.96 0.65 -3.26
C GLU A 70 -3.32 -0.42 -2.38
N THR A 71 -1.98 -0.48 -2.34
CA THR A 71 -1.21 -1.38 -1.48
C THR A 71 -0.33 -0.62 -0.49
N GLY A 72 0.22 -1.33 0.50
CA GLY A 72 1.11 -0.79 1.51
C GLY A 72 0.56 -0.91 2.93
N ALA A 73 1.19 -0.21 3.88
CA ALA A 73 0.82 -0.29 5.29
C ALA A 73 -0.67 0.03 5.54
N VAL A 74 -1.25 0.98 4.80
CA VAL A 74 -2.66 1.34 4.93
C VAL A 74 -3.58 0.17 4.56
N ALA A 75 -3.22 -0.61 3.55
CA ALA A 75 -3.97 -1.80 3.14
C ALA A 75 -3.79 -2.94 4.17
N ARG A 76 -2.56 -3.18 4.61
CA ARG A 76 -2.25 -4.23 5.60
C ARG A 76 -2.87 -3.98 6.97
N LEU A 77 -2.96 -2.73 7.39
CA LEU A 77 -3.47 -2.32 8.70
C LEU A 77 -4.89 -1.75 8.65
N ALA A 78 -5.61 -1.88 7.53
CA ALA A 78 -6.94 -1.29 7.35
C ALA A 78 -7.94 -1.67 8.46
N ARG A 79 -7.79 -2.87 9.05
CA ARG A 79 -8.64 -3.36 10.15
C ARG A 79 -8.08 -3.07 11.54
N GLN A 80 -6.89 -2.49 11.62
CA GLN A 80 -6.29 -2.13 12.91
C GLN A 80 -7.07 -0.93 13.49
N PRO A 81 -7.48 -0.97 14.79
CA PRO A 81 -8.43 0.01 15.34
C PRO A 81 -8.05 1.47 15.12
N LEU A 82 -6.78 1.84 15.29
CA LEU A 82 -6.33 3.20 15.08
C LEU A 82 -6.45 3.61 13.59
N VAL A 83 -5.97 2.75 12.68
CA VAL A 83 -5.98 3.06 11.24
C VAL A 83 -7.41 3.12 10.71
N ALA A 84 -8.27 2.19 11.13
CA ALA A 84 -9.69 2.19 10.78
C ALA A 84 -10.38 3.48 11.26
N ALA A 85 -10.21 3.85 12.53
CA ALA A 85 -10.82 5.05 13.10
C ALA A 85 -10.31 6.34 12.43
N LEU A 86 -9.03 6.42 12.08
CA LEU A 86 -8.48 7.55 11.33
C LEU A 86 -9.01 7.59 9.90
N ALA A 87 -9.17 6.44 9.24
CA ALA A 87 -9.72 6.36 7.89
C ALA A 87 -11.20 6.77 7.86
N ASP A 88 -11.97 6.42 8.89
CA ASP A 88 -13.37 6.86 9.05
C ASP A 88 -13.47 8.38 9.25
N ALA A 89 -12.56 8.95 10.06
CA ALA A 89 -12.56 10.40 10.34
C ALA A 89 -12.03 11.24 9.16
N PHE A 90 -10.96 10.80 8.49
CA PHE A 90 -10.21 11.62 7.54
C PHE A 90 -10.16 11.05 6.11
N GLY A 91 -10.83 9.94 5.85
CA GLY A 91 -10.65 9.16 4.60
C GLY A 91 -9.27 8.51 4.56
N ARG A 92 -8.95 7.80 3.51
CA ARG A 92 -7.58 7.28 3.30
C ARG A 92 -6.67 8.39 2.76
N SER A 93 -6.43 9.38 3.60
CA SER A 93 -5.63 10.56 3.32
C SER A 93 -4.14 10.31 3.51
N THR A 94 -3.32 11.28 3.18
CA THR A 94 -1.88 11.28 3.44
C THR A 94 -1.59 11.08 4.92
N LEU A 95 -2.33 11.74 5.82
CA LEU A 95 -2.23 11.55 7.27
C LEU A 95 -2.41 10.09 7.67
N VAL A 96 -3.46 9.44 7.15
CA VAL A 96 -3.78 8.05 7.47
C VAL A 96 -2.74 7.08 6.93
N ARG A 97 -2.20 7.33 5.74
CA ARG A 97 -1.11 6.54 5.16
C ARG A 97 0.17 6.61 6.00
N PHE A 98 0.55 7.81 6.46
CA PHE A 98 1.71 7.96 7.35
C PHE A 98 1.47 7.37 8.73
N ALA A 99 0.28 7.56 9.32
CA ALA A 99 -0.09 6.94 10.59
C ALA A 99 -0.02 5.40 10.50
N ALA A 100 -0.52 4.81 9.42
CA ALA A 100 -0.43 3.37 9.18
C ALA A 100 1.04 2.89 9.09
N ARG A 101 1.91 3.59 8.35
CA ARG A 101 3.34 3.24 8.25
C ARG A 101 4.04 3.31 9.60
N LEU A 102 3.80 4.37 10.37
CA LEU A 102 4.40 4.52 11.70
C LEU A 102 3.87 3.46 12.67
N SER A 103 2.58 3.13 12.61
CA SER A 103 1.99 2.05 13.41
C SER A 103 2.62 0.69 13.06
N GLU A 104 2.82 0.40 11.78
CA GLU A 104 3.47 -0.85 11.35
C GLU A 104 4.93 -0.90 11.82
N LEU A 105 5.68 0.18 11.64
CA LEU A 105 7.07 0.28 12.08
C LEU A 105 7.19 0.12 13.61
N ALA A 106 6.32 0.78 14.37
CA ALA A 106 6.31 0.67 15.83
C ALA A 106 6.02 -0.76 16.29
N ARG A 107 5.06 -1.44 15.67
CA ARG A 107 4.74 -2.84 15.98
C ARG A 107 5.92 -3.77 15.70
N ILE A 108 6.57 -3.63 14.54
CA ILE A 108 7.76 -4.41 14.20
C ILE A 108 8.89 -4.14 15.21
N ALA A 109 9.12 -2.87 15.56
CA ALA A 109 10.16 -2.49 16.50
C ALA A 109 9.89 -3.00 17.93
N CYS A 110 8.62 -3.13 18.33
CA CYS A 110 8.21 -3.70 19.63
C CYS A 110 8.17 -5.24 19.62
N GLY A 111 8.51 -5.90 18.53
CA GLY A 111 8.47 -7.35 18.41
C GLY A 111 7.07 -7.93 18.22
N ASP A 112 6.08 -7.09 17.92
CA ASP A 112 4.75 -7.55 17.55
C ASP A 112 4.84 -8.23 16.17
N ALA A 113 4.79 -9.55 16.15
CA ALA A 113 4.78 -10.29 14.90
C ALA A 113 3.63 -9.80 14.01
N PRO A 114 3.88 -9.59 12.70
CA PRO A 114 2.79 -9.29 11.79
C PRO A 114 1.80 -10.47 11.81
N PRO A 115 0.49 -10.20 11.73
CA PRO A 115 -0.54 -11.24 11.81
C PRO A 115 -0.50 -12.24 10.66
N ALA A 116 0.34 -12.01 9.64
CA ALA A 116 0.59 -12.88 8.50
C ALA A 116 2.01 -12.66 7.97
N PRO A 117 2.61 -13.63 7.26
CA PRO A 117 3.91 -13.47 6.64
C PRO A 117 3.99 -12.24 5.74
N LEU A 118 5.12 -11.51 5.83
CA LEU A 118 5.40 -10.37 4.97
C LEU A 118 6.12 -10.76 3.67
N ALA A 119 6.59 -11.98 3.57
CA ALA A 119 7.21 -12.52 2.36
C ALA A 119 6.94 -14.01 2.26
N GLY A 120 7.02 -14.52 1.05
CA GLY A 120 6.90 -15.95 0.79
C GLY A 120 7.00 -16.27 -0.69
N SER A 121 6.81 -17.55 -1.00
CA SER A 121 6.78 -18.05 -2.36
C SER A 121 5.78 -19.19 -2.49
N MET A 122 5.36 -19.46 -3.70
CA MET A 122 4.50 -20.59 -4.04
C MET A 122 4.83 -21.13 -5.43
N THR A 123 4.67 -22.43 -5.60
CA THR A 123 4.66 -23.06 -6.91
C THR A 123 3.26 -22.94 -7.51
N ILE A 124 3.19 -22.47 -8.76
CA ILE A 124 1.93 -22.37 -9.51
C ILE A 124 1.61 -23.67 -10.28
N GLY A 125 2.66 -24.50 -10.52
CA GLY A 125 2.63 -25.69 -11.36
C GLY A 125 3.21 -25.45 -12.75
N GLY A 126 3.52 -26.52 -13.50
CA GLY A 126 4.04 -26.42 -14.86
C GLY A 126 5.37 -25.71 -15.00
N GLY A 127 6.26 -25.78 -14.01
CA GLY A 127 7.53 -25.06 -14.02
C GLY A 127 7.41 -23.57 -13.66
N ARG A 128 6.30 -23.15 -13.05
CA ARG A 128 6.01 -21.75 -12.72
C ARG A 128 6.04 -21.51 -11.22
N GLY A 129 6.54 -20.35 -10.82
CA GLY A 129 6.62 -19.92 -9.44
C GLY A 129 6.30 -18.45 -9.25
N LEU A 130 5.84 -18.11 -8.05
CA LEU A 130 5.56 -16.75 -7.62
C LEU A 130 6.20 -16.51 -6.26
N GLY A 131 6.99 -15.44 -6.15
CA GLY A 131 7.47 -14.90 -4.89
C GLY A 131 6.81 -13.56 -4.60
N TRP A 132 6.61 -13.24 -3.32
CA TRP A 132 6.07 -11.95 -2.92
C TRP A 132 6.78 -11.38 -1.70
N VAL A 133 6.79 -10.05 -1.61
CA VAL A 133 7.22 -9.31 -0.42
C VAL A 133 6.28 -8.13 -0.19
N GLU A 134 5.76 -8.02 1.02
CA GLU A 134 5.06 -6.84 1.50
C GLU A 134 6.08 -5.81 1.99
N THR A 135 6.48 -4.92 1.11
CA THR A 135 7.48 -3.89 1.40
C THR A 135 6.86 -2.67 2.09
N ALA A 136 7.70 -1.72 2.53
CA ALA A 136 7.23 -0.43 3.06
C ALA A 136 6.37 0.36 2.05
N ARG A 137 6.57 0.15 0.73
CA ARG A 137 5.79 0.80 -0.33
C ARG A 137 4.56 0.00 -0.73
N GLY A 138 4.49 -1.29 -0.39
CA GLY A 138 3.40 -2.19 -0.72
C GLY A 138 3.88 -3.53 -1.29
N LEU A 139 2.98 -4.23 -1.98
CA LEU A 139 3.20 -5.57 -2.49
C LEU A 139 4.12 -5.56 -3.71
N LEU A 140 5.23 -6.27 -3.61
CA LEU A 140 6.15 -6.62 -4.70
C LEU A 140 5.93 -8.09 -5.07
N LEU A 141 5.76 -8.37 -6.35
CA LEU A 141 5.62 -9.71 -6.89
C LEU A 141 6.73 -10.02 -7.90
N HIS A 142 7.21 -11.26 -7.86
CA HIS A 142 8.12 -11.84 -8.83
C HIS A 142 7.54 -13.14 -9.35
N ALA A 143 7.19 -13.21 -10.63
CA ALA A 143 6.70 -14.42 -11.28
C ALA A 143 7.75 -14.94 -12.26
N ILE A 144 8.00 -16.24 -12.23
CA ILE A 144 8.94 -16.93 -13.12
C ILE A 144 8.26 -18.08 -13.84
N ASP A 145 8.62 -18.29 -15.09
CA ASP A 145 8.31 -19.49 -15.86
C ASP A 145 9.63 -20.15 -16.29
N LEU A 146 9.75 -21.46 -16.12
CA LEU A 146 10.93 -22.24 -16.45
C LEU A 146 10.73 -23.01 -17.75
N ALA A 147 11.79 -23.13 -18.56
CA ALA A 147 11.89 -24.04 -19.69
C ALA A 147 13.16 -24.87 -19.51
N GLY A 148 13.01 -26.13 -19.13
CA GLY A 148 14.12 -26.95 -18.68
C GLY A 148 14.76 -26.37 -17.43
N GLU A 149 16.09 -26.14 -17.45
CA GLU A 149 16.84 -25.54 -16.34
C GLU A 149 16.92 -24.01 -16.41
N GLY A 150 16.38 -23.38 -17.44
CA GLY A 150 16.44 -21.94 -17.67
C GLY A 150 15.13 -21.21 -17.36
N ILE A 151 15.23 -19.92 -17.05
CA ILE A 151 14.08 -19.02 -16.93
C ILE A 151 13.67 -18.61 -18.35
N SER A 152 12.44 -18.95 -18.75
CA SER A 152 11.86 -18.57 -20.05
C SER A 152 11.08 -17.25 -19.97
N ARG A 153 10.53 -16.92 -18.79
CA ARG A 153 9.82 -15.67 -18.56
C ARG A 153 10.03 -15.20 -17.13
N TYR A 154 10.25 -13.90 -16.96
CA TYR A 154 10.37 -13.27 -15.66
C TYR A 154 9.55 -11.96 -15.64
N ARG A 155 8.66 -11.86 -14.67
CA ARG A 155 7.76 -10.71 -14.51
C ARG A 155 7.88 -10.13 -13.11
N ILE A 156 7.83 -8.82 -13.03
CA ILE A 156 7.86 -8.08 -11.76
C ILE A 156 6.68 -7.13 -11.73
N VAL A 157 5.89 -7.19 -10.67
CA VAL A 157 4.87 -6.18 -10.38
C VAL A 157 5.31 -5.40 -9.16
N ALA A 158 5.78 -4.18 -9.38
CA ALA A 158 6.29 -3.32 -8.32
C ALA A 158 5.14 -2.68 -7.51
N PRO A 159 5.36 -2.34 -6.23
CA PRO A 159 4.36 -1.60 -5.44
C PRO A 159 3.96 -0.27 -6.07
N THR A 160 4.88 0.36 -6.82
CA THR A 160 4.65 1.61 -7.53
C THR A 160 3.65 1.47 -8.66
N GLU A 161 3.63 0.33 -9.35
CA GLU A 161 2.66 0.09 -10.42
C GLU A 161 1.22 0.06 -9.88
N TRP A 162 1.00 -0.54 -8.71
CA TRP A 162 -0.28 -0.50 -8.03
C TRP A 162 -0.68 0.93 -7.63
N ASN A 163 0.21 1.63 -6.90
CA ASN A 163 -0.11 2.90 -6.27
C ASN A 163 -0.12 4.08 -7.24
N PHE A 164 0.67 4.01 -8.33
CA PHE A 164 0.78 5.04 -9.38
C PHE A 164 0.00 4.68 -10.64
N HIS A 165 -0.85 3.63 -10.57
CA HIS A 165 -1.78 3.33 -11.65
C HIS A 165 -2.53 4.61 -12.09
N PRO A 166 -2.74 4.87 -13.39
CA PRO A 166 -3.37 6.11 -13.87
C PRO A 166 -4.76 6.38 -13.29
N GLN A 167 -5.45 5.34 -12.83
CA GLN A 167 -6.73 5.42 -12.11
C GLN A 167 -6.59 4.99 -10.65
N GLY A 168 -5.36 4.94 -10.14
CA GLY A 168 -5.01 4.45 -8.80
C GLY A 168 -5.08 5.54 -7.72
N ALA A 169 -4.52 5.18 -6.55
CA ALA A 169 -4.64 6.00 -5.36
C ALA A 169 -3.94 7.37 -5.49
N LEU A 170 -2.76 7.43 -6.14
CA LEU A 170 -2.07 8.70 -6.35
C LEU A 170 -2.86 9.62 -7.30
N ALA A 171 -3.32 9.09 -8.44
CA ALA A 171 -4.11 9.87 -9.38
C ALA A 171 -5.39 10.40 -8.73
N ALA A 172 -6.11 9.55 -7.99
CA ALA A 172 -7.31 9.96 -7.25
C ALA A 172 -7.03 11.01 -6.16
N ALA A 173 -5.83 10.98 -5.57
CA ALA A 173 -5.42 11.92 -4.54
C ALA A 173 -5.00 13.29 -5.08
N THR A 174 -4.53 13.35 -6.34
CA THR A 174 -3.96 14.57 -6.95
C THR A 174 -4.91 15.25 -7.93
N VAL A 175 -5.76 14.49 -8.64
CA VAL A 175 -6.73 15.05 -9.58
C VAL A 175 -7.76 15.90 -8.84
N GLY A 176 -7.86 17.18 -9.21
CA GLY A 176 -8.77 18.15 -8.56
C GLY A 176 -8.22 18.74 -7.26
N ALA A 177 -7.01 18.40 -6.82
CA ALA A 177 -6.36 19.10 -5.72
C ALA A 177 -6.13 20.58 -6.13
N ARG A 178 -6.54 21.51 -5.25
CA ARG A 178 -6.25 22.93 -5.48
C ARG A 178 -4.81 23.20 -5.11
N GLN A 179 -4.06 23.74 -6.03
CA GLN A 179 -2.74 24.31 -5.76
C GLN A 179 -2.94 25.68 -5.10
N THR A 180 -2.47 25.84 -3.87
CA THR A 180 -2.65 27.09 -3.08
C THR A 180 -1.45 28.05 -3.21
N GLY A 181 -0.34 27.61 -3.82
CA GLY A 181 0.83 28.46 -4.11
C GLY A 181 2.01 27.66 -4.68
N ALA A 182 3.03 28.36 -5.18
CA ALA A 182 4.25 27.74 -5.70
C ALA A 182 5.04 26.97 -4.61
N ALA A 183 4.90 27.35 -3.35
CA ALA A 183 5.53 26.65 -2.21
C ALA A 183 4.97 25.23 -2.00
N ASP A 184 3.78 24.92 -2.49
CA ASP A 184 3.17 23.59 -2.38
C ASP A 184 3.80 22.57 -3.35
N LEU A 185 4.66 23.01 -4.27
CA LEU A 185 5.37 22.14 -5.22
C LEU A 185 6.76 21.72 -4.74
N GLU A 186 7.30 22.38 -3.70
CA GLU A 186 8.65 22.13 -3.19
C GLU A 186 8.64 21.30 -1.90
N ALA A 187 7.48 20.93 -1.38
CA ALA A 187 7.28 20.11 -0.18
C ALA A 187 6.95 18.65 -0.55
#